data_9f76310f3928a1cdc1428a10ab4b3cb0
#
_entry.id   9f76310f3928a1cdc1428a10ab4b3cb0
#
_cell.length_a   1.000
_cell.length_b   1.000
_cell.length_c   1.000
_cell.angle_alpha   90.00
_cell.angle_beta   90.00
_cell.angle_gamma   90.00
#
_symmetry.space_group_name_H-M   'P 1'
#
loop_
_entity.id
_entity.type
_entity.pdbx_description
1 polymer ?
#
loop_
_entity_poly.entity_id
_entity_poly.type
_entity_poly.pdbx_seq_one_letter_code
_entity_poly.pdbx_strand_id
1 'polypeptide(L)'
;MNCCDFSHSRRRLVLGAGGSFCAAFLAGTSAAADTPEDRLRELLTDRRSLKLLRGDEQLEATYWTANGGYNRDQYLNICWLLRDMQADRVFPMNHGLLDVLCGVQTWLARTGIDAPLRIHSGYRTSKTNQRTEGAALDSRHIVGRAVDISVTGVSNVRLAGMASVLGRGGTGLYPGRNFVHVDTGNERIWIDRPRKKA
;
A
#
# COMPACT_ATOMS: atom_id res chain seq x y z
N MET A 1 71.48 -19.12 19.98
CA MET A 1 72.18 -20.15 19.15
C MET A 1 71.79 -19.92 17.75
N ASN A 2 72.73 -19.32 17.07
CA ASN A 2 73.28 -19.58 15.72
C ASN A 2 72.27 -19.46 14.55
N CYS A 3 72.48 -18.45 13.80
CA CYS A 3 73.48 -18.17 12.71
C CYS A 3 72.97 -18.73 11.38
N CYS A 4 72.99 -18.00 10.41
CA CYS A 4 73.83 -17.41 9.38
C CYS A 4 73.02 -17.40 8.11
N ASP A 5 72.93 -16.44 7.36
CA ASP A 5 73.82 -15.52 6.64
C ASP A 5 73.90 -15.84 5.13
N PHE A 6 73.85 -14.74 4.34
CA PHE A 6 74.36 -14.56 2.97
C PHE A 6 73.55 -15.18 1.80
N SER A 7 73.20 -14.46 0.75
CA SER A 7 74.10 -13.73 -0.14
C SER A 7 73.32 -12.89 -1.19
N HIS A 8 73.94 -11.77 -1.51
CA HIS A 8 73.61 -10.82 -2.59
C HIS A 8 73.58 -11.44 -3.98
N SER A 9 72.61 -11.00 -4.81
CA SER A 9 72.91 -10.83 -6.24
C SER A 9 72.11 -9.67 -6.82
N ARG A 10 72.84 -8.65 -7.25
CA ARG A 10 72.36 -7.52 -8.04
C ARG A 10 72.11 -7.98 -9.47
N ARG A 11 70.99 -7.62 -10.08
CA ARG A 11 70.90 -7.31 -11.51
C ARG A 11 69.73 -6.40 -11.84
N ARG A 12 70.07 -5.18 -12.13
CA ARG A 12 69.77 -4.22 -13.21
C ARG A 12 68.32 -4.08 -13.67
N LEU A 13 67.93 -2.78 -13.55
CA LEU A 13 66.88 -2.02 -14.21
C LEU A 13 66.61 -2.45 -15.66
N VAL A 14 65.33 -2.61 -15.99
CA VAL A 14 64.80 -2.30 -17.30
C VAL A 14 63.56 -1.39 -17.07
N LEU A 15 63.66 -0.16 -17.56
CA LEU A 15 62.55 0.76 -17.70
C LEU A 15 61.65 0.24 -18.81
N GLY A 16 60.43 -0.11 -18.46
CA GLY A 16 59.32 -0.35 -19.40
C GLY A 16 58.21 0.60 -19.06
N ALA A 17 58.04 1.63 -19.89
CA ALA A 17 56.84 2.47 -19.89
C ALA A 17 55.64 1.62 -20.31
N GLY A 18 54.63 1.59 -19.48
CA GLY A 18 53.39 0.81 -19.76
C GLY A 18 52.25 1.31 -18.91
N GLY A 19 51.44 2.12 -19.48
CA GLY A 19 50.07 2.48 -19.27
C GLY A 19 49.41 2.18 -17.91
N SER A 20 49.14 3.22 -17.16
CA SER A 20 48.18 3.21 -16.06
C SER A 20 46.78 2.95 -16.63
N PHE A 21 46.36 1.70 -16.63
CA PHE A 21 44.94 1.38 -16.76
C PHE A 21 44.24 1.75 -15.47
N CYS A 22 43.71 2.97 -15.38
CA CYS A 22 42.65 3.27 -14.43
C CYS A 22 41.45 2.39 -14.78
N ALA A 23 41.31 1.25 -14.11
CA ALA A 23 40.03 0.56 -14.02
C ALA A 23 39.07 1.48 -13.27
N ALA A 24 38.32 2.29 -14.05
CA ALA A 24 37.13 2.96 -13.53
C ALA A 24 36.17 1.84 -13.11
N PHE A 25 36.12 1.56 -11.81
CA PHE A 25 35.01 0.85 -11.20
C PHE A 25 33.78 1.73 -11.46
N LEU A 26 33.05 1.40 -12.53
CA LEU A 26 31.66 1.80 -12.67
C LEU A 26 30.94 1.13 -11.48
N ALA A 27 30.85 1.86 -10.37
CA ALA A 27 29.88 1.59 -9.35
C ALA A 27 28.51 1.71 -10.03
N GLY A 28 28.02 0.58 -10.56
CA GLY A 28 26.64 0.47 -10.99
C GLY A 28 25.81 0.82 -9.77
N THR A 29 25.21 1.99 -9.78
CA THR A 29 24.10 2.31 -8.88
C THR A 29 23.02 1.30 -9.25
N SER A 30 22.97 0.20 -8.49
CA SER A 30 21.80 -0.67 -8.46
C SER A 30 20.64 0.24 -8.10
N ALA A 31 19.83 0.61 -9.08
CA ALA A 31 18.56 1.25 -8.80
C ALA A 31 17.83 0.27 -7.87
N ALA A 32 17.68 0.65 -6.61
CA ALA A 32 16.91 -0.12 -5.66
C ALA A 32 15.55 -0.36 -6.31
N ALA A 33 15.11 -1.62 -6.37
CA ALA A 33 13.84 -1.95 -6.98
C ALA A 33 12.76 -1.12 -6.28
N ASP A 34 12.00 -0.34 -7.06
CA ASP A 34 10.89 0.48 -6.57
C ASP A 34 9.81 -0.44 -5.97
N THR A 35 9.81 -0.56 -4.65
CA THR A 35 8.89 -1.44 -3.92
C THR A 35 7.52 -0.81 -3.75
N PRO A 36 6.46 -1.60 -3.53
CA PRO A 36 5.15 -1.06 -3.18
C PRO A 36 5.17 -0.12 -1.97
N GLU A 37 6.02 -0.41 -0.98
CA GLU A 37 6.24 0.46 0.18
C GLU A 37 6.84 1.81 -0.20
N ASP A 38 7.78 1.85 -1.13
CA ASP A 38 8.41 3.09 -1.59
C ASP A 38 7.39 3.95 -2.34
N ARG A 39 6.59 3.35 -3.20
CA ARG A 39 5.50 4.04 -3.92
C ARG A 39 4.46 4.61 -2.96
N LEU A 40 4.05 3.82 -1.96
CA LEU A 40 3.12 4.31 -0.95
C LEU A 40 3.74 5.45 -0.15
N ARG A 41 5.03 5.36 0.24
CA ARG A 41 5.73 6.41 0.97
C ARG A 41 5.79 7.72 0.18
N GLU A 42 5.99 7.68 -1.13
CA GLU A 42 5.98 8.88 -1.99
C GLU A 42 4.60 9.56 -2.07
N LEU A 43 3.53 8.80 -1.90
CA LEU A 43 2.16 9.32 -1.91
C LEU A 43 1.71 9.83 -0.54
N LEU A 44 2.31 9.30 0.54
CA LEU A 44 2.01 9.74 1.89
C LEU A 44 2.80 11.01 2.22
N THR A 45 2.09 12.10 2.35
CA THR A 45 2.65 13.41 2.72
C THR A 45 2.74 13.57 4.24
N ASP A 46 3.28 14.72 4.69
CA ASP A 46 3.34 15.11 6.12
C ASP A 46 1.95 15.24 6.77
N ARG A 47 0.91 15.20 6.00
CA ARG A 47 -0.48 15.20 6.44
C ARG A 47 -1.24 14.10 5.73
N ARG A 48 -1.76 13.11 6.47
CA ARG A 48 -2.58 12.02 5.94
C ARG A 48 -4.04 12.27 6.26
N SER A 49 -4.80 12.50 5.22
CA SER A 49 -6.24 12.81 5.30
C SER A 49 -7.02 11.88 4.39
N LEU A 50 -8.27 11.62 4.75
CA LEU A 50 -9.21 10.84 3.96
C LEU A 50 -10.51 11.63 3.77
N LYS A 51 -10.99 11.68 2.54
CA LYS A 51 -12.35 12.11 2.18
C LYS A 51 -13.16 10.85 1.91
N LEU A 52 -14.14 10.57 2.76
CA LEU A 52 -14.95 9.36 2.73
C LEU A 52 -16.42 9.71 2.58
N LEU A 53 -17.15 8.88 1.83
CA LEU A 53 -18.59 9.01 1.64
C LEU A 53 -19.26 7.64 1.80
N ARG A 54 -20.27 7.54 2.64
CA ARG A 54 -21.05 6.32 2.86
C ARG A 54 -22.53 6.61 3.01
N GLY A 55 -23.35 6.25 2.00
CA GLY A 55 -24.72 6.75 1.93
C GLY A 55 -24.72 8.27 1.90
N ASP A 56 -25.38 8.89 2.89
CA ASP A 56 -25.43 10.34 3.09
C ASP A 56 -24.38 10.84 4.10
N GLU A 57 -23.65 9.91 4.77
CA GLU A 57 -22.59 10.26 5.71
C GLU A 57 -21.31 10.64 4.94
N GLN A 58 -20.83 11.87 5.16
CA GLN A 58 -19.59 12.37 4.56
C GLN A 58 -18.60 12.76 5.67
N LEU A 59 -17.33 12.44 5.48
CA LEU A 59 -16.26 12.73 6.41
C LEU A 59 -15.01 13.17 5.66
N GLU A 60 -14.42 14.28 6.12
CA GLU A 60 -13.03 14.61 5.82
C GLU A 60 -12.24 14.60 7.13
N ALA A 61 -11.23 13.73 7.25
CA ALA A 61 -10.52 13.49 8.48
C ALA A 61 -9.01 13.42 8.27
N THR A 62 -8.25 14.26 8.99
CA THR A 62 -6.78 14.16 9.07
C THR A 62 -6.41 13.28 10.25
N TYR A 63 -6.07 12.03 9.99
CA TYR A 63 -5.78 11.05 11.05
C TYR A 63 -4.32 11.00 11.47
N TRP A 64 -3.41 11.63 10.71
CA TRP A 64 -1.98 11.68 11.04
C TRP A 64 -1.31 12.92 10.46
N THR A 65 -0.34 13.48 11.21
CA THR A 65 0.56 14.54 10.74
C THR A 65 1.98 14.30 11.23
N ALA A 66 2.99 14.77 10.49
CA ALA A 66 4.41 14.59 10.84
C ALA A 66 4.76 15.15 12.22
N ASN A 67 4.20 16.30 12.59
CA ASN A 67 4.50 17.00 13.86
C ASN A 67 3.61 16.55 15.04
N GLY A 68 2.42 16.02 14.79
CA GLY A 68 1.44 15.67 15.82
C GLY A 68 1.18 14.16 15.95
N GLY A 69 1.72 13.33 15.05
CA GLY A 69 1.43 11.91 15.03
C GLY A 69 -0.02 11.58 14.69
N TYR A 70 -0.54 10.50 15.26
CA TYR A 70 -1.93 10.08 15.06
C TYR A 70 -2.91 10.94 15.85
N ASN A 71 -3.92 11.47 15.15
CA ASN A 71 -5.07 12.14 15.75
C ASN A 71 -6.12 11.08 16.09
N ARG A 72 -6.26 10.80 17.40
CA ARG A 72 -7.17 9.76 17.90
C ARG A 72 -8.63 10.03 17.55
N ASP A 73 -9.09 11.27 17.68
CA ASP A 73 -10.51 11.60 17.46
C ASP A 73 -10.87 11.46 15.97
N GLN A 74 -10.00 11.95 15.08
CA GLN A 74 -10.20 11.79 13.65
C GLN A 74 -10.14 10.32 13.21
N TYR A 75 -9.26 9.54 13.81
CA TYR A 75 -9.21 8.08 13.59
C TYR A 75 -10.52 7.40 14.04
N LEU A 76 -11.05 7.77 15.21
CA LEU A 76 -12.32 7.22 15.69
C LEU A 76 -13.51 7.60 14.79
N ASN A 77 -13.53 8.82 14.25
CA ASN A 77 -14.52 9.24 13.26
C ASN A 77 -14.45 8.39 11.98
N ILE A 78 -13.23 8.07 11.52
CA ILE A 78 -13.05 7.13 10.39
C ILE A 78 -13.59 5.74 10.75
N CYS A 79 -13.24 5.20 11.93
CA CYS A 79 -13.74 3.90 12.38
C CYS A 79 -15.27 3.89 12.48
N TRP A 80 -15.89 5.00 12.93
CA TRP A 80 -17.34 5.16 12.97
C TRP A 80 -17.96 5.07 11.57
N LEU A 81 -17.44 5.81 10.61
CA LEU A 81 -17.94 5.77 9.22
C LEU A 81 -17.75 4.39 8.60
N LEU A 82 -16.68 3.66 8.96
CA LEU A 82 -16.37 2.31 8.46
C LEU A 82 -17.02 1.19 9.28
N ARG A 83 -17.91 1.50 10.23
CA ARG A 83 -18.58 0.50 11.08
C ARG A 83 -19.43 -0.51 10.32
N ASP A 84 -19.79 -1.59 10.97
CA ASP A 84 -20.83 -2.52 10.49
C ASP A 84 -22.20 -1.84 10.61
N MET A 85 -22.78 -1.42 9.48
CA MET A 85 -24.07 -0.73 9.44
C MET A 85 -25.25 -1.63 9.83
N GLN A 86 -25.16 -2.96 9.59
CA GLN A 86 -26.24 -3.90 9.92
C GLN A 86 -26.29 -4.19 11.42
N ALA A 87 -25.13 -4.26 12.06
CA ALA A 87 -25.02 -4.56 13.48
C ALA A 87 -24.82 -3.31 14.34
N ASP A 88 -24.67 -2.13 13.73
CA ASP A 88 -24.29 -0.87 14.37
C ASP A 88 -23.08 -1.05 15.31
N ARG A 89 -22.00 -1.64 14.79
CA ARG A 89 -20.79 -1.96 15.56
C ARG A 89 -19.56 -1.33 14.96
N VAL A 90 -18.87 -0.56 15.78
CA VAL A 90 -17.56 0.02 15.48
C VAL A 90 -16.46 -0.96 15.84
N PHE A 91 -15.40 -0.98 15.04
CA PHE A 91 -14.20 -1.77 15.30
C PHE A 91 -12.96 -0.97 14.87
N PRO A 92 -11.82 -1.10 15.57
CA PRO A 92 -10.57 -0.45 15.17
C PRO A 92 -10.13 -0.86 13.76
N MET A 93 -9.99 0.12 12.87
CA MET A 93 -9.50 -0.12 11.52
C MET A 93 -7.96 -0.13 11.48
N ASN A 94 -7.40 -0.99 10.68
CA ASN A 94 -5.94 -1.10 10.53
C ASN A 94 -5.35 0.20 9.94
N HIS A 95 -4.34 0.79 10.59
CA HIS A 95 -3.70 2.03 10.14
C HIS A 95 -3.06 1.89 8.75
N GLY A 96 -2.43 0.74 8.46
CA GLY A 96 -1.87 0.49 7.15
C GLY A 96 -2.92 0.45 6.03
N LEU A 97 -4.17 0.03 6.34
CA LEU A 97 -5.28 0.13 5.41
C LEU A 97 -5.63 1.60 5.14
N LEU A 98 -5.68 2.45 6.17
CA LEU A 98 -5.95 3.89 6.01
C LEU A 98 -4.85 4.55 5.18
N ASP A 99 -3.59 4.15 5.36
CA ASP A 99 -2.47 4.65 4.56
C ASP A 99 -2.60 4.26 3.08
N VAL A 100 -3.02 3.04 2.76
CA VAL A 100 -3.30 2.63 1.37
C VAL A 100 -4.41 3.48 0.76
N LEU A 101 -5.51 3.69 1.49
CA LEU A 101 -6.61 4.54 1.04
C LEU A 101 -6.17 5.99 0.81
N CYS A 102 -5.37 6.53 1.72
CA CYS A 102 -4.77 7.86 1.59
C CYS A 102 -3.86 7.94 0.34
N GLY A 103 -3.02 6.93 0.13
CA GLY A 103 -2.17 6.84 -1.06
C GLY A 103 -2.98 6.81 -2.36
N VAL A 104 -4.07 6.02 -2.41
CA VAL A 104 -4.99 5.99 -3.56
C VAL A 104 -5.60 7.36 -3.81
N GLN A 105 -6.12 8.04 -2.78
CA GLN A 105 -6.68 9.39 -2.93
C GLN A 105 -5.64 10.43 -3.36
N THR A 106 -4.45 10.38 -2.78
CA THR A 106 -3.34 11.27 -3.18
C THR A 106 -2.97 11.06 -4.64
N TRP A 107 -2.92 9.81 -5.09
CA TRP A 107 -2.64 9.51 -6.49
C TRP A 107 -3.73 10.05 -7.42
N LEU A 108 -5.00 9.84 -7.08
CA LEU A 108 -6.13 10.40 -7.83
C LEU A 108 -6.04 11.92 -7.90
N ALA A 109 -5.78 12.60 -6.79
CA ALA A 109 -5.63 14.06 -6.73
C ALA A 109 -4.48 14.56 -7.62
N ARG A 110 -3.34 13.86 -7.66
CA ARG A 110 -2.22 14.17 -8.58
C ARG A 110 -2.61 14.03 -10.07
N THR A 111 -3.65 13.25 -10.37
CA THR A 111 -4.21 13.13 -11.73
C THR A 111 -5.42 14.04 -11.99
N GLY A 112 -5.67 15.00 -11.10
CA GLY A 112 -6.76 15.98 -11.23
C GLY A 112 -8.12 15.49 -10.72
N ILE A 113 -8.18 14.37 -9.99
CA ILE A 113 -9.43 13.80 -9.45
C ILE A 113 -9.44 13.96 -7.93
N ASP A 114 -10.07 15.04 -7.44
CA ASP A 114 -10.29 15.27 -6.00
C ASP A 114 -11.72 14.84 -5.62
N ALA A 115 -11.90 13.55 -5.39
CA ALA A 115 -13.20 12.96 -5.07
C ALA A 115 -13.11 12.07 -3.81
N PRO A 116 -14.21 11.96 -3.02
CA PRO A 116 -14.24 11.07 -1.88
C PRO A 116 -14.23 9.60 -2.29
N LEU A 117 -13.63 8.75 -1.46
CA LEU A 117 -13.82 7.30 -1.56
C LEU A 117 -15.23 6.96 -1.08
N ARG A 118 -16.04 6.42 -1.97
CA ARG A 118 -17.35 5.87 -1.63
C ARG A 118 -17.18 4.52 -0.98
N ILE A 119 -17.66 4.36 0.24
CA ILE A 119 -17.54 3.15 1.05
C ILE A 119 -18.78 2.28 0.84
N HIS A 120 -18.57 1.07 0.30
CA HIS A 120 -19.61 0.04 0.16
C HIS A 120 -19.67 -0.87 1.38
N SER A 121 -18.49 -1.22 1.94
CA SER A 121 -18.37 -2.02 3.16
C SER A 121 -17.06 -1.68 3.88
N GLY A 122 -17.12 -1.55 5.18
CA GLY A 122 -15.95 -1.45 6.06
C GLY A 122 -15.85 -2.67 6.97
N TYR A 123 -15.78 -2.48 8.28
CA TYR A 123 -15.85 -3.55 9.26
C TYR A 123 -17.16 -4.34 9.12
N ARG A 124 -17.08 -5.64 9.31
CA ARG A 124 -18.23 -6.55 9.40
C ARG A 124 -18.09 -7.45 10.64
N THR A 125 -19.13 -7.55 11.45
CA THR A 125 -19.20 -8.59 12.47
C THR A 125 -19.22 -9.96 11.81
N SER A 126 -18.83 -11.01 12.53
CA SER A 126 -18.90 -12.38 12.00
C SER A 126 -20.31 -12.73 11.54
N LYS A 127 -21.34 -12.24 12.26
CA LYS A 127 -22.76 -12.46 11.92
C LYS A 127 -23.13 -11.78 10.60
N THR A 128 -22.74 -10.53 10.41
CA THR A 128 -22.95 -9.81 9.14
C THR A 128 -22.20 -10.48 8.00
N ASN A 129 -20.94 -10.89 8.24
CA ASN A 129 -20.13 -11.56 7.23
C ASN A 129 -20.74 -12.88 6.76
N GLN A 130 -21.27 -13.71 7.69
CA GLN A 130 -21.95 -14.97 7.35
C GLN A 130 -23.20 -14.77 6.47
N ARG A 131 -23.86 -13.61 6.57
CA ARG A 131 -25.03 -13.26 5.75
C ARG A 131 -24.64 -12.59 4.43
N THR A 132 -23.39 -12.19 4.27
CA THR A 132 -22.92 -11.52 3.06
C THR A 132 -22.60 -12.56 1.99
N GLU A 133 -23.35 -12.53 0.90
CA GLU A 133 -23.18 -13.47 -0.21
C GLU A 133 -21.76 -13.41 -0.78
N GLY A 134 -21.12 -14.58 -0.90
CA GLY A 134 -19.76 -14.73 -1.44
C GLY A 134 -18.65 -14.23 -0.52
N ALA A 135 -18.95 -13.88 0.74
CA ALA A 135 -17.92 -13.52 1.69
C ALA A 135 -17.15 -14.76 2.18
N ALA A 136 -15.81 -14.66 2.22
CA ALA A 136 -14.98 -15.69 2.83
C ALA A 136 -15.22 -15.75 4.35
N LEU A 137 -15.11 -16.94 4.95
CA LEU A 137 -15.30 -17.11 6.40
C LEU A 137 -14.23 -16.36 7.21
N ASP A 138 -12.99 -16.34 6.69
CA ASP A 138 -11.83 -15.64 7.25
C ASP A 138 -11.63 -14.23 6.66
N SER A 139 -12.74 -13.59 6.29
CA SER A 139 -12.74 -12.26 5.65
C SER A 139 -11.96 -11.23 6.47
N ARG A 140 -11.12 -10.44 5.80
CA ARG A 140 -10.37 -9.33 6.42
C ARG A 140 -11.26 -8.21 6.95
N HIS A 141 -12.52 -8.13 6.50
CA HIS A 141 -13.50 -7.20 7.07
C HIS A 141 -13.81 -7.47 8.54
N ILE A 142 -13.83 -8.74 8.99
CA ILE A 142 -14.16 -9.09 10.38
C ILE A 142 -13.09 -8.69 11.40
N VAL A 143 -11.90 -8.33 10.93
CA VAL A 143 -10.78 -7.87 11.76
C VAL A 143 -10.35 -6.44 11.44
N GLY A 144 -11.22 -5.64 10.80
CA GLY A 144 -10.95 -4.23 10.49
C GLY A 144 -9.79 -3.99 9.52
N ARG A 145 -9.48 -4.97 8.65
CA ARG A 145 -8.34 -4.94 7.74
C ARG A 145 -8.72 -4.89 6.26
N ALA A 146 -9.99 -4.67 5.96
CA ALA A 146 -10.50 -4.56 4.58
C ALA A 146 -11.58 -3.50 4.45
N VAL A 147 -11.72 -2.99 3.22
CA VAL A 147 -12.76 -2.06 2.81
C VAL A 147 -13.11 -2.29 1.34
N ASP A 148 -14.38 -2.13 1.00
CA ASP A 148 -14.89 -2.15 -0.38
C ASP A 148 -15.18 -0.71 -0.80
N ILE A 149 -14.54 -0.23 -1.87
CA ILE A 149 -14.56 1.17 -2.29
C ILE A 149 -14.90 1.35 -3.77
N SER A 150 -15.42 2.51 -4.12
CA SER A 150 -15.45 3.05 -5.47
C SER A 150 -15.18 4.55 -5.45
N VAL A 151 -14.95 5.15 -6.62
CA VAL A 151 -14.78 6.60 -6.78
C VAL A 151 -15.59 7.06 -7.96
N THR A 152 -16.40 8.09 -7.78
CA THR A 152 -17.20 8.67 -8.85
C THR A 152 -16.31 9.18 -9.99
N GLY A 153 -16.59 8.79 -11.22
CA GLY A 153 -15.80 9.17 -12.39
C GLY A 153 -14.51 8.35 -12.61
N VAL A 154 -14.23 7.36 -11.75
CA VAL A 154 -13.08 6.47 -11.89
C VAL A 154 -13.55 5.04 -12.14
N SER A 155 -13.05 4.39 -13.20
CA SER A 155 -13.34 2.98 -13.42
C SER A 155 -12.75 2.10 -12.31
N ASN A 156 -13.48 1.05 -11.91
CA ASN A 156 -13.01 0.10 -10.91
C ASN A 156 -11.71 -0.62 -11.36
N VAL A 157 -11.49 -0.80 -12.66
CA VAL A 157 -10.23 -1.36 -13.19
C VAL A 157 -9.05 -0.44 -12.87
N ARG A 158 -9.20 0.88 -13.11
CA ARG A 158 -8.17 1.87 -12.76
C ARG A 158 -7.95 1.91 -11.25
N LEU A 159 -9.02 1.95 -10.46
CA LEU A 159 -8.96 1.98 -9.01
C LEU A 159 -8.27 0.73 -8.44
N ALA A 160 -8.61 -0.47 -8.94
CA ALA A 160 -7.98 -1.72 -8.57
C ALA A 160 -6.48 -1.74 -8.95
N GLY A 161 -6.13 -1.24 -10.14
CA GLY A 161 -4.74 -1.09 -10.56
C GLY A 161 -3.93 -0.20 -9.60
N MET A 162 -4.47 0.96 -9.21
CA MET A 162 -3.83 1.85 -8.24
C MET A 162 -3.65 1.18 -6.88
N ALA A 163 -4.70 0.55 -6.34
CA ALA A 163 -4.63 -0.14 -5.05
C ALA A 163 -3.62 -1.30 -5.07
N SER A 164 -3.57 -2.07 -6.16
CA SER A 164 -2.64 -3.21 -6.28
C SER A 164 -1.17 -2.79 -6.38
N VAL A 165 -0.89 -1.65 -7.03
CA VAL A 165 0.48 -1.11 -7.15
C VAL A 165 1.01 -0.61 -5.81
N LEU A 166 0.14 -0.17 -4.90
CA LEU A 166 0.50 0.22 -3.54
C LEU A 166 0.72 -0.97 -2.60
N GLY A 167 0.36 -2.19 -3.03
CA GLY A 167 0.83 -3.51 -2.66
C GLY A 167 0.96 -3.84 -1.18
N ARG A 168 -0.01 -3.48 -0.34
CA ARG A 168 0.01 -3.86 1.07
C ARG A 168 -0.96 -4.98 1.43
N GLY A 169 -1.46 -5.71 0.43
CA GLY A 169 -2.39 -6.81 0.66
C GLY A 169 -3.20 -7.21 -0.56
N GLY A 170 -4.43 -7.65 -0.33
CA GLY A 170 -5.32 -8.11 -1.38
C GLY A 170 -6.04 -6.98 -2.09
N THR A 171 -6.14 -7.10 -3.41
CA THR A 171 -6.98 -6.24 -4.24
C THR A 171 -7.93 -7.08 -5.08
N GLY A 172 -9.24 -6.90 -4.88
CA GLY A 172 -10.29 -7.60 -5.60
C GLY A 172 -11.10 -6.67 -6.49
N LEU A 173 -11.24 -7.01 -7.77
CA LEU A 173 -12.11 -6.32 -8.70
C LEU A 173 -13.46 -7.04 -8.77
N TYR A 174 -14.55 -6.33 -8.49
CA TYR A 174 -15.93 -6.84 -8.51
C TYR A 174 -16.78 -6.11 -9.57
N PRO A 175 -16.64 -6.47 -10.86
CA PRO A 175 -17.31 -5.74 -11.94
C PRO A 175 -18.85 -5.75 -11.82
N GLY A 176 -19.42 -6.86 -11.34
CA GLY A 176 -20.86 -7.02 -11.18
C GLY A 176 -21.45 -6.30 -9.96
N ARG A 177 -20.63 -5.85 -9.04
CA ARG A 177 -21.03 -5.19 -7.78
C ARG A 177 -20.56 -3.74 -7.67
N ASN A 178 -19.88 -3.26 -8.70
CA ASN A 178 -19.38 -1.88 -8.84
C ASN A 178 -18.50 -1.37 -7.68
N PHE A 179 -17.61 -2.22 -7.16
CA PHE A 179 -16.62 -1.82 -6.17
C PHE A 179 -15.29 -2.55 -6.36
N VAL A 180 -14.27 -2.06 -5.66
CA VAL A 180 -12.95 -2.67 -5.51
C VAL A 180 -12.76 -3.00 -4.03
N HIS A 181 -12.39 -4.25 -3.74
CA HIS A 181 -11.95 -4.67 -2.42
C HIS A 181 -10.48 -4.33 -2.22
N VAL A 182 -10.15 -3.78 -1.06
CA VAL A 182 -8.77 -3.49 -0.64
C VAL A 182 -8.56 -4.02 0.77
N ASP A 183 -7.50 -4.78 0.99
CA ASP A 183 -7.14 -5.29 2.32
C ASP A 183 -5.63 -5.26 2.61
N THR A 184 -5.26 -5.48 3.87
CA THR A 184 -3.87 -5.57 4.35
C THR A 184 -3.50 -7.00 4.77
N GLY A 185 -3.98 -8.01 4.03
CA GLY A 185 -3.56 -9.39 4.17
C GLY A 185 -2.34 -9.72 3.32
N ASN A 186 -2.26 -10.96 2.85
CA ASN A 186 -1.23 -11.35 1.88
C ASN A 186 -1.50 -10.69 0.53
N GLU A 187 -0.46 -10.32 -0.19
CA GLU A 187 -0.56 -9.75 -1.53
C GLU A 187 -1.22 -10.75 -2.49
N ARG A 188 -2.30 -10.30 -3.11
CA ARG A 188 -3.04 -11.07 -4.10
C ARG A 188 -3.98 -10.16 -4.90
N ILE A 189 -4.21 -10.51 -6.16
CA ILE A 189 -5.16 -9.82 -7.04
C ILE A 189 -6.14 -10.85 -7.59
N TRP A 190 -7.43 -10.51 -7.59
CA TRP A 190 -8.44 -11.37 -8.19
C TRP A 190 -9.56 -10.55 -8.84
N ILE A 191 -10.28 -11.20 -9.76
CA ILE A 191 -11.47 -10.66 -10.40
C ILE A 191 -12.64 -11.58 -10.06
N ASP A 192 -13.63 -11.06 -9.33
CA ASP A 192 -14.89 -11.76 -9.07
C ASP A 192 -15.81 -11.65 -10.28
N ARG A 193 -15.85 -12.69 -11.10
CA ARG A 193 -16.74 -12.75 -12.27
C ARG A 193 -18.11 -13.23 -11.82
N PRO A 194 -19.21 -12.51 -12.20
CA PRO A 194 -20.55 -13.01 -11.91
C PRO A 194 -20.70 -14.41 -12.49
N ARG A 195 -21.16 -15.35 -11.67
CA ARG A 195 -21.51 -16.69 -12.17
C ARG A 195 -22.61 -16.52 -13.18
N LYS A 196 -22.44 -17.06 -14.40
CA LYS A 196 -23.55 -17.16 -15.35
C LYS A 196 -24.64 -17.99 -14.66
N LYS A 197 -25.82 -17.40 -14.47
CA LYS A 197 -27.00 -18.21 -14.09
C LYS A 197 -27.22 -19.20 -15.24
N ALA A 198 -27.15 -20.50 -14.90
CA ALA A 198 -27.54 -21.57 -15.80
C ALA A 198 -29.05 -21.49 -16.10
#